data_2c28438684545cddd95024a57d87e3f1
#
_entry.id   2c28438684545cddd95024a57d87e3f1
#
_cell.length_a   1.000
_cell.length_b   1.000
_cell.length_c   1.000
_cell.angle_alpha   90.00
_cell.angle_beta   90.00
_cell.angle_gamma   90.00
#
_symmetry.space_group_name_H-M   'P 1'
#
loop_
_entity.id
_entity.type
_entity.pdbx_description
1 polymer ?
#
loop_
_entity_poly.entity_id
_entity_poly.type
_entity_poly.pdbx_seq_one_letter_code
_entity_poly.pdbx_strand_id
1 'polypeptide(L)'
;MSQETPAEISAVGLDEWYASLNDMNKVKVKRYLNCIDTTSKQDFLVDLMMRSGKDSNYGLSVMAGQYALSQDLSDYDRFKVTEAYIDGLFGAEKFDELKVQCCNNLDLFPKIKDEFLDDNGGVLPKTIYCRNRLIDVMVGVDSDYDGATDALDSFAEIGIMDPDELAYRKQSLKIHRMQKTFDNVFSLRPKE
;
A
#
# COMPACT_ATOMS: atom_id res chain seq x y z
N MET A 1 -3.34 -5.05 35.61
CA MET A 1 -4.34 -3.96 35.46
C MET A 1 -4.80 -4.01 34.02
N SER A 2 -6.07 -4.42 33.77
CA SER A 2 -6.65 -4.33 32.41
C SER A 2 -6.73 -2.84 32.06
N GLN A 3 -6.01 -2.41 31.03
CA GLN A 3 -6.15 -1.06 30.52
C GLN A 3 -7.56 -0.94 29.92
N GLU A 4 -8.33 0.01 30.41
CA GLU A 4 -9.63 0.35 29.87
C GLU A 4 -9.53 0.73 28.38
N THR A 5 -10.46 0.22 27.58
CA THR A 5 -10.51 0.54 26.15
C THR A 5 -10.83 2.03 25.97
N PRO A 6 -10.07 2.79 25.17
CA PRO A 6 -10.40 4.18 24.85
C PRO A 6 -11.79 4.32 24.22
N ALA A 7 -12.47 5.42 24.53
CA ALA A 7 -13.82 5.68 24.03
C ALA A 7 -13.90 5.74 22.50
N GLU A 8 -12.86 6.26 21.85
CA GLU A 8 -12.73 6.35 20.40
C GLU A 8 -12.69 4.96 19.74
N ILE A 9 -12.05 4.00 20.39
CA ILE A 9 -11.97 2.59 19.92
C ILE A 9 -13.36 1.94 20.04
N SER A 10 -14.03 2.13 21.19
CA SER A 10 -15.37 1.59 21.42
C SER A 10 -16.40 2.22 20.48
N ALA A 11 -16.28 3.50 20.17
CA ALA A 11 -17.18 4.21 19.25
C ALA A 11 -17.23 3.60 17.84
N VAL A 12 -16.11 3.01 17.38
CA VAL A 12 -16.02 2.33 16.08
C VAL A 12 -16.11 0.79 16.19
N GLY A 13 -16.39 0.24 17.36
CA GLY A 13 -16.60 -1.19 17.57
C GLY A 13 -15.32 -2.03 17.41
N LEU A 14 -14.18 -1.49 17.84
CA LEU A 14 -12.87 -2.16 17.77
C LEU A 14 -12.39 -2.70 19.13
N ASP A 15 -13.28 -2.86 20.11
CA ASP A 15 -12.94 -3.29 21.48
C ASP A 15 -12.20 -4.63 21.52
N GLU A 16 -12.69 -5.63 20.80
CA GLU A 16 -12.08 -6.97 20.75
C GLU A 16 -10.70 -6.94 20.11
N TRP A 17 -10.58 -6.21 18.98
CA TRP A 17 -9.28 -6.03 18.33
C TRP A 17 -8.29 -5.34 19.27
N TYR A 18 -8.69 -4.23 19.88
CA TYR A 18 -7.84 -3.51 20.81
C TYR A 18 -7.44 -4.36 22.02
N ALA A 19 -8.38 -5.15 22.56
CA ALA A 19 -8.09 -6.06 23.67
C ALA A 19 -7.04 -7.12 23.30
N SER A 20 -7.03 -7.58 22.05
CA SER A 20 -6.08 -8.57 21.53
C SER A 20 -4.64 -8.04 21.38
N LEU A 21 -4.47 -6.71 21.35
CA LEU A 21 -3.15 -6.09 21.20
C LEU A 21 -2.32 -6.27 22.48
N ASN A 22 -1.01 -6.43 22.30
CA ASN A 22 -0.07 -6.35 23.43
C ASN A 22 0.04 -4.90 23.95
N ASP A 23 0.56 -4.73 25.15
CA ASP A 23 0.63 -3.41 25.83
C ASP A 23 1.41 -2.38 25.03
N MET A 24 2.46 -2.77 24.34
CA MET A 24 3.26 -1.85 23.50
C MET A 24 2.43 -1.34 22.33
N ASN A 25 1.67 -2.19 21.65
CA ASN A 25 0.82 -1.79 20.54
C ASN A 25 -0.37 -0.96 21.01
N LYS A 26 -0.94 -1.24 22.18
CA LYS A 26 -1.96 -0.38 22.81
C LYS A 26 -1.45 1.04 23.06
N VAL A 27 -0.22 1.17 23.55
CA VAL A 27 0.42 2.48 23.73
C VAL A 27 0.62 3.19 22.38
N LYS A 28 1.03 2.46 21.34
CA LYS A 28 1.20 3.02 20.00
C LYS A 28 -0.13 3.49 19.41
N VAL A 29 -1.19 2.70 19.49
CA VAL A 29 -2.53 3.08 19.01
C VAL A 29 -3.00 4.36 19.72
N LYS A 30 -2.86 4.45 21.03
CA LYS A 30 -3.27 5.64 21.80
C LYS A 30 -2.64 6.95 21.30
N ARG A 31 -1.43 6.90 20.72
CA ARG A 31 -0.78 8.10 20.18
C ARG A 31 -1.50 8.68 18.97
N TYR A 32 -2.26 7.86 18.25
CA TYR A 32 -2.95 8.26 17.02
C TYR A 32 -4.40 8.66 17.23
N LEU A 33 -5.02 8.34 18.40
CA LEU A 33 -6.46 8.53 18.61
C LEU A 33 -6.95 9.95 18.37
N ASN A 34 -6.18 10.96 18.78
CA ASN A 34 -6.55 12.37 18.59
C ASN A 34 -6.44 12.87 17.14
N CYS A 35 -5.91 12.03 16.25
CA CYS A 35 -5.62 12.41 14.86
C CYS A 35 -6.34 11.52 13.85
N ILE A 36 -6.99 10.42 14.28
CA ILE A 36 -7.63 9.45 13.42
C ILE A 36 -9.08 9.84 13.20
N ASP A 37 -9.60 9.62 11.98
CA ASP A 37 -11.02 9.66 11.70
C ASP A 37 -11.74 8.52 12.44
N THR A 38 -12.80 8.86 13.14
CA THR A 38 -13.58 7.92 13.96
C THR A 38 -14.99 7.67 13.39
N THR A 39 -15.22 8.00 12.13
CA THR A 39 -16.54 7.88 11.49
C THR A 39 -16.98 6.43 11.33
N SER A 40 -16.04 5.56 10.94
CA SER A 40 -16.30 4.13 10.77
C SER A 40 -15.10 3.27 11.22
N LYS A 41 -15.36 1.97 11.41
CA LYS A 41 -14.30 0.99 11.69
C LYS A 41 -13.24 0.98 10.58
N GLN A 42 -13.67 0.99 9.33
CA GLN A 42 -12.79 0.93 8.16
C GLN A 42 -11.93 2.19 8.05
N ASP A 43 -12.55 3.38 8.15
CA ASP A 43 -11.82 4.65 8.07
C ASP A 43 -10.81 4.78 9.22
N PHE A 44 -11.19 4.35 10.42
CA PHE A 44 -10.27 4.30 11.55
C PHE A 44 -9.03 3.45 11.26
N LEU A 45 -9.22 2.22 10.74
CA LEU A 45 -8.12 1.31 10.46
C LEU A 45 -7.25 1.81 9.30
N VAL A 46 -7.85 2.36 8.24
CA VAL A 46 -7.12 2.97 7.12
C VAL A 46 -6.28 4.15 7.60
N ASP A 47 -6.86 5.06 8.38
CA ASP A 47 -6.14 6.23 8.92
C ASP A 47 -5.02 5.81 9.88
N LEU A 48 -5.25 4.79 10.70
CA LEU A 48 -4.23 4.21 11.58
C LEU A 48 -3.06 3.63 10.76
N MET A 49 -3.34 2.87 9.70
CA MET A 49 -2.31 2.33 8.81
C MET A 49 -1.47 3.45 8.18
N MET A 50 -2.14 4.45 7.60
CA MET A 50 -1.48 5.56 6.92
C MET A 50 -0.61 6.39 7.86
N ARG A 51 -1.10 6.70 9.08
CA ARG A 51 -0.35 7.50 10.07
C ARG A 51 0.79 6.71 10.67
N SER A 52 0.56 5.46 11.05
CA SER A 52 1.62 4.61 11.59
C SER A 52 2.71 4.32 10.55
N GLY A 53 2.35 4.19 9.27
CA GLY A 53 3.30 4.08 8.16
C GLY A 53 4.16 5.33 8.01
N LYS A 54 3.58 6.53 8.04
CA LYS A 54 4.32 7.81 8.00
C LYS A 54 5.34 7.94 9.13
N ASP A 55 5.02 7.42 10.31
CA ASP A 55 5.90 7.41 11.47
C ASP A 55 6.87 6.21 11.48
N SER A 56 6.98 5.50 10.38
CA SER A 56 7.80 4.28 10.25
C SER A 56 7.42 3.17 11.23
N ASN A 57 6.18 3.19 11.72
CA ASN A 57 5.65 2.18 12.65
C ASN A 57 4.95 1.05 11.88
N TYR A 58 5.65 0.53 10.88
CA TYR A 58 5.12 -0.42 9.88
C TYR A 58 4.52 -1.68 10.50
N GLY A 59 5.07 -2.17 11.62
CA GLY A 59 4.50 -3.32 12.33
C GLY A 59 3.07 -3.09 12.81
N LEU A 60 2.73 -1.87 13.26
CA LEU A 60 1.35 -1.52 13.62
C LEU A 60 0.48 -1.37 12.38
N SER A 61 0.98 -0.73 11.32
CA SER A 61 0.29 -0.60 10.03
C SER A 61 -0.09 -1.98 9.48
N VAL A 62 0.87 -2.90 9.40
CA VAL A 62 0.64 -4.27 8.92
C VAL A 62 -0.39 -5.01 9.76
N MET A 63 -0.31 -4.91 11.09
CA MET A 63 -1.25 -5.59 11.98
C MET A 63 -2.68 -5.04 11.85
N ALA A 64 -2.84 -3.72 11.73
CA ALA A 64 -4.13 -3.09 11.48
C ALA A 64 -4.73 -3.53 10.13
N GLY A 65 -3.90 -3.60 9.08
CA GLY A 65 -4.30 -4.05 7.75
C GLY A 65 -4.73 -5.52 7.72
N GLN A 66 -3.99 -6.41 8.36
CA GLN A 66 -4.37 -7.82 8.48
C GLN A 66 -5.73 -7.99 9.16
N TYR A 67 -5.97 -7.24 10.23
CA TYR A 67 -7.27 -7.26 10.90
C TYR A 67 -8.38 -6.69 10.01
N ALA A 68 -8.14 -5.55 9.36
CA ALA A 68 -9.12 -4.93 8.47
C ALA A 68 -9.52 -5.86 7.32
N LEU A 69 -8.56 -6.53 6.67
CA LEU A 69 -8.81 -7.47 5.57
C LEU A 69 -9.48 -8.78 6.01
N SER A 70 -9.47 -9.09 7.30
CA SER A 70 -10.22 -10.24 7.86
C SER A 70 -11.71 -9.97 8.04
N GLN A 71 -12.15 -8.71 7.89
CA GLN A 71 -13.53 -8.32 8.02
C GLN A 71 -14.30 -8.54 6.71
N ASP A 72 -15.65 -8.59 6.80
CA ASP A 72 -16.52 -8.56 5.63
C ASP A 72 -16.54 -7.14 5.06
N LEU A 73 -15.99 -6.98 3.85
CA LEU A 73 -15.79 -5.70 3.18
C LEU A 73 -16.46 -5.72 1.80
N SER A 74 -17.05 -4.60 1.40
CA SER A 74 -17.38 -4.37 -0.01
C SER A 74 -16.12 -4.43 -0.88
N ASP A 75 -16.27 -4.65 -2.17
CA ASP A 75 -15.14 -4.66 -3.11
C ASP A 75 -14.36 -3.32 -3.05
N TYR A 76 -15.08 -2.20 -2.94
CA TYR A 76 -14.47 -0.88 -2.85
C TYR A 76 -13.73 -0.64 -1.53
N ASP A 77 -14.33 -1.00 -0.39
CA ASP A 77 -13.66 -0.87 0.91
C ASP A 77 -12.44 -1.79 0.99
N ARG A 78 -12.54 -2.99 0.43
CA ARG A 78 -11.42 -3.92 0.33
C ARG A 78 -10.27 -3.32 -0.47
N PHE A 79 -10.58 -2.67 -1.60
CA PHE A 79 -9.57 -1.96 -2.39
C PHE A 79 -8.88 -0.87 -1.57
N LYS A 80 -9.63 0.02 -0.91
CA LYS A 80 -9.08 1.11 -0.07
C LYS A 80 -8.20 0.60 1.07
N VAL A 81 -8.70 -0.41 1.79
CA VAL A 81 -7.95 -1.05 2.89
C VAL A 81 -6.66 -1.68 2.38
N THR A 82 -6.73 -2.39 1.24
CA THR A 82 -5.56 -3.03 0.63
C THR A 82 -4.53 -2.00 0.18
N GLU A 83 -4.93 -0.86 -0.38
CA GLU A 83 -4.03 0.24 -0.74
C GLU A 83 -3.20 0.70 0.47
N ALA A 84 -3.84 0.98 1.61
CA ALA A 84 -3.14 1.39 2.83
C ALA A 84 -2.25 0.26 3.39
N TYR A 85 -2.69 -0.99 3.27
CA TYR A 85 -1.94 -2.17 3.71
C TYR A 85 -0.67 -2.39 2.89
N ILE A 86 -0.74 -2.23 1.57
CA ILE A 86 0.40 -2.35 0.64
C ILE A 86 1.51 -1.37 1.02
N ASP A 87 1.18 -0.13 1.35
CA ASP A 87 2.19 0.86 1.78
C ASP A 87 2.86 0.45 3.10
N GLY A 88 2.09 -0.09 4.04
CA GLY A 88 2.62 -0.67 5.28
C GLY A 88 3.53 -1.87 5.05
N LEU A 89 3.16 -2.79 4.14
CA LEU A 89 3.98 -3.94 3.75
C LEU A 89 5.29 -3.52 3.09
N PHE A 90 5.24 -2.49 2.24
CA PHE A 90 6.44 -1.94 1.60
C PHE A 90 7.44 -1.42 2.63
N GLY A 91 6.97 -0.62 3.59
CA GLY A 91 7.82 -0.10 4.65
C GLY A 91 8.33 -1.19 5.62
N ALA A 92 7.58 -2.29 5.77
CA ALA A 92 7.99 -3.46 6.56
C ALA A 92 8.88 -4.44 5.77
N GLU A 93 9.21 -4.14 4.51
CA GLU A 93 10.01 -5.00 3.60
C GLU A 93 9.41 -6.40 3.39
N LYS A 94 8.09 -6.52 3.50
CA LYS A 94 7.35 -7.77 3.28
C LYS A 94 6.96 -7.93 1.79
N PHE A 95 7.95 -7.98 0.92
CA PHE A 95 7.77 -7.86 -0.53
C PHE A 95 6.98 -9.00 -1.17
N ASP A 96 7.09 -10.22 -0.69
CA ASP A 96 6.31 -11.35 -1.23
C ASP A 96 4.80 -11.19 -0.96
N GLU A 97 4.44 -10.83 0.28
CA GLU A 97 3.06 -10.55 0.66
C GLU A 97 2.54 -9.31 -0.10
N LEU A 98 3.36 -8.28 -0.24
CA LEU A 98 3.04 -7.07 -1.00
C LEU A 98 2.68 -7.40 -2.45
N LYS A 99 3.50 -8.19 -3.15
CA LYS A 99 3.23 -8.58 -4.55
C LYS A 99 1.86 -9.26 -4.68
N VAL A 100 1.54 -10.17 -3.77
CA VAL A 100 0.24 -10.86 -3.75
C VAL A 100 -0.90 -9.85 -3.56
N GLN A 101 -0.78 -8.93 -2.61
CA GLN A 101 -1.82 -7.93 -2.35
C GLN A 101 -1.96 -6.92 -3.51
N CYS A 102 -0.86 -6.55 -4.15
CA CYS A 102 -0.92 -5.72 -5.36
C CYS A 102 -1.69 -6.40 -6.49
N CYS A 103 -1.39 -7.67 -6.79
CA CYS A 103 -2.11 -8.42 -7.83
C CYS A 103 -3.60 -8.53 -7.50
N ASN A 104 -3.95 -8.91 -6.26
CA ASN A 104 -5.35 -9.00 -5.83
C ASN A 104 -6.10 -7.66 -6.02
N ASN A 105 -5.44 -6.54 -5.69
CA ASN A 105 -6.05 -5.21 -5.81
C ASN A 105 -6.19 -4.78 -7.27
N LEU A 106 -5.22 -5.11 -8.11
CA LEU A 106 -5.29 -4.86 -9.55
C LEU A 106 -6.40 -5.66 -10.23
N ASP A 107 -6.58 -6.94 -9.84
CA ASP A 107 -7.68 -7.78 -10.32
C ASP A 107 -9.07 -7.26 -9.87
N LEU A 108 -9.12 -6.58 -8.74
CA LEU A 108 -10.34 -5.98 -8.19
C LEU A 108 -10.71 -4.66 -8.88
N PHE A 109 -9.71 -3.91 -9.34
CA PHE A 109 -9.89 -2.55 -9.87
C PHE A 109 -10.96 -2.42 -10.96
N PRO A 110 -11.05 -3.30 -11.98
CA PRO A 110 -12.07 -3.18 -13.02
C PRO A 110 -13.51 -3.17 -12.49
N LYS A 111 -13.77 -3.82 -11.34
CA LYS A 111 -15.10 -3.90 -10.72
C LYS A 111 -15.49 -2.62 -9.99
N ILE A 112 -14.51 -1.89 -9.47
CA ILE A 112 -14.73 -0.72 -8.60
C ILE A 112 -14.35 0.58 -9.30
N LYS A 113 -13.92 0.53 -10.56
CA LYS A 113 -13.33 1.66 -11.28
C LYS A 113 -14.22 2.90 -11.29
N ASP A 114 -15.51 2.73 -11.54
CA ASP A 114 -16.45 3.87 -11.66
C ASP A 114 -16.60 4.54 -10.28
N GLU A 115 -16.80 3.78 -9.21
CA GLU A 115 -16.88 4.28 -7.84
C GLU A 115 -15.57 4.95 -7.41
N PHE A 116 -14.43 4.34 -7.76
CA PHE A 116 -13.11 4.89 -7.49
C PHE A 116 -12.87 6.23 -8.20
N LEU A 117 -13.28 6.34 -9.45
CA LEU A 117 -13.16 7.58 -10.21
C LEU A 117 -14.09 8.65 -9.65
N ASP A 118 -15.33 8.31 -9.30
CA ASP A 118 -16.28 9.25 -8.71
C ASP A 118 -15.73 9.87 -7.43
N ASP A 119 -15.16 9.05 -6.53
CA ASP A 119 -14.54 9.50 -5.28
C ASP A 119 -13.29 10.39 -5.53
N ASN A 120 -12.65 10.26 -6.69
CA ASN A 120 -11.46 11.03 -7.06
C ASN A 120 -11.73 12.14 -8.08
N GLY A 121 -13.00 12.59 -8.21
CA GLY A 121 -13.38 13.69 -9.10
C GLY A 121 -13.24 13.37 -10.59
N GLY A 122 -13.38 12.11 -10.97
CA GLY A 122 -13.31 11.63 -12.35
C GLY A 122 -11.91 11.44 -12.91
N VAL A 123 -10.87 11.53 -12.07
CA VAL A 123 -9.46 11.38 -12.50
C VAL A 123 -8.72 10.34 -11.68
N LEU A 124 -7.75 9.69 -12.30
CA LEU A 124 -6.88 8.76 -11.57
C LEU A 124 -5.91 9.54 -10.67
N PRO A 125 -5.81 9.19 -9.37
CA PRO A 125 -4.79 9.75 -8.50
C PRO A 125 -3.38 9.42 -8.99
N LYS A 126 -2.43 10.33 -8.77
CA LYS A 126 -1.01 10.08 -9.07
C LYS A 126 -0.44 8.90 -8.28
N THR A 127 -0.89 8.76 -7.04
CA THR A 127 -0.46 7.67 -6.16
C THR A 127 -1.59 6.66 -6.02
N ILE A 128 -1.36 5.47 -6.57
CA ILE A 128 -2.15 4.26 -6.35
C ILE A 128 -1.12 3.21 -5.94
N TYR A 129 -1.16 2.79 -4.69
CA TYR A 129 -0.07 2.02 -4.08
C TYR A 129 0.13 0.66 -4.75
N CYS A 130 -0.94 -0.08 -5.09
CA CYS A 130 -0.81 -1.39 -5.71
C CYS A 130 0.00 -1.35 -7.01
N ARG A 131 -0.21 -0.36 -7.88
CA ARG A 131 0.56 -0.22 -9.11
C ARG A 131 1.97 0.33 -8.88
N ASN A 132 2.10 1.32 -7.97
CA ASN A 132 3.39 1.97 -7.76
C ASN A 132 4.35 1.06 -7.02
N ARG A 133 3.91 0.44 -5.90
CA ARG A 133 4.76 -0.43 -5.08
C ARG A 133 5.11 -1.75 -5.77
N LEU A 134 4.23 -2.25 -6.65
CA LEU A 134 4.56 -3.42 -7.47
C LEU A 134 5.77 -3.13 -8.37
N ILE A 135 5.75 -2.00 -9.08
CA ILE A 135 6.89 -1.59 -9.94
C ILE A 135 8.14 -1.31 -9.10
N ASP A 136 8.00 -0.63 -7.94
CA ASP A 136 9.12 -0.35 -7.03
C ASP A 136 9.83 -1.65 -6.60
N VAL A 137 9.06 -2.70 -6.27
CA VAL A 137 9.62 -4.00 -5.87
C VAL A 137 10.22 -4.75 -7.06
N MET A 138 9.53 -4.84 -8.19
CA MET A 138 10.04 -5.52 -9.40
C MET A 138 11.38 -4.93 -9.85
N VAL A 139 11.49 -3.61 -9.85
CA VAL A 139 12.71 -2.92 -10.33
C VAL A 139 13.78 -2.83 -9.24
N GLY A 140 13.40 -2.43 -8.03
CA GLY A 140 14.34 -2.11 -6.95
C GLY A 140 14.85 -3.35 -6.22
N VAL A 141 14.00 -4.36 -6.02
CA VAL A 141 14.31 -5.58 -5.28
C VAL A 141 14.65 -6.72 -6.25
N ASP A 142 13.73 -7.05 -7.16
CA ASP A 142 13.87 -8.22 -8.04
C ASP A 142 14.76 -7.93 -9.27
N SER A 143 14.99 -6.66 -9.62
CA SER A 143 15.68 -6.24 -10.86
C SER A 143 15.00 -6.74 -12.14
N ASP A 144 13.69 -6.99 -12.07
CA ASP A 144 12.86 -7.48 -13.16
C ASP A 144 12.27 -6.34 -13.99
N TYR A 145 13.06 -5.80 -14.89
CA TYR A 145 12.66 -4.69 -15.78
C TYR A 145 11.66 -5.13 -16.86
N ASP A 146 11.78 -6.36 -17.32
CA ASP A 146 10.90 -6.87 -18.38
C ASP A 146 9.50 -7.13 -17.80
N GLY A 147 9.40 -7.83 -16.68
CA GLY A 147 8.13 -7.99 -15.95
C GLY A 147 7.52 -6.66 -15.52
N ALA A 148 8.32 -5.68 -15.08
CA ALA A 148 7.84 -4.34 -14.77
C ALA A 148 7.24 -3.64 -16.01
N THR A 149 7.81 -3.85 -17.19
CA THR A 149 7.27 -3.30 -18.44
C THR A 149 5.94 -3.94 -18.80
N ASP A 150 5.83 -5.26 -18.68
CA ASP A 150 4.59 -6.01 -18.93
C ASP A 150 3.49 -5.61 -17.94
N ALA A 151 3.86 -5.39 -16.66
CA ALA A 151 2.92 -4.90 -15.65
C ALA A 151 2.38 -3.50 -15.99
N LEU A 152 3.22 -2.59 -16.51
CA LEU A 152 2.77 -1.26 -16.94
C LEU A 152 1.76 -1.36 -18.09
N ASP A 153 1.94 -2.29 -19.04
CA ASP A 153 0.96 -2.50 -20.12
C ASP A 153 -0.36 -3.00 -19.56
N SER A 154 -0.33 -3.97 -18.65
CA SER A 154 -1.52 -4.48 -17.97
C SER A 154 -2.26 -3.37 -17.19
N PHE A 155 -1.54 -2.44 -16.56
CA PHE A 155 -2.16 -1.30 -15.85
C PHE A 155 -2.94 -0.39 -16.80
N ALA A 156 -2.41 -0.16 -18.00
CA ALA A 156 -3.13 0.62 -19.01
C ALA A 156 -4.35 -0.14 -19.55
N GLU A 157 -4.24 -1.45 -19.76
CA GLU A 157 -5.34 -2.30 -20.26
C GLU A 157 -6.53 -2.30 -19.29
N ILE A 158 -6.30 -2.42 -17.98
CA ILE A 158 -7.37 -2.36 -16.99
C ILE A 158 -7.83 -0.92 -16.68
N GLY A 159 -7.13 0.08 -17.23
CA GLY A 159 -7.47 1.49 -17.12
C GLY A 159 -7.16 2.12 -15.76
N ILE A 160 -6.16 1.58 -15.03
CA ILE A 160 -5.60 2.16 -13.80
C ILE A 160 -4.41 3.09 -14.07
N MET A 161 -4.03 3.24 -15.35
CA MET A 161 -2.96 4.12 -15.84
C MET A 161 -3.39 4.74 -17.17
N ASP A 162 -3.17 6.03 -17.34
CA ASP A 162 -3.42 6.68 -18.61
C ASP A 162 -2.26 6.49 -19.62
N PRO A 163 -2.51 6.68 -20.95
CA PRO A 163 -1.50 6.45 -21.97
C PRO A 163 -0.24 7.32 -21.85
N ASP A 164 -0.39 8.56 -21.39
CA ASP A 164 0.74 9.50 -21.27
C ASP A 164 1.62 9.10 -20.08
N GLU A 165 1.01 8.70 -18.97
CA GLU A 165 1.73 8.14 -17.82
C GLU A 165 2.44 6.83 -18.20
N LEU A 166 1.79 5.95 -18.95
CA LEU A 166 2.40 4.70 -19.44
C LEU A 166 3.68 4.97 -20.25
N ALA A 167 3.59 5.87 -21.23
CA ALA A 167 4.72 6.23 -22.07
C ALA A 167 5.90 6.79 -21.25
N TYR A 168 5.61 7.70 -20.31
CA TYR A 168 6.59 8.28 -19.42
C TYR A 168 7.27 7.21 -18.53
N ARG A 169 6.49 6.33 -17.91
CA ARG A 169 7.02 5.29 -17.01
C ARG A 169 7.87 4.27 -17.74
N LYS A 170 7.48 3.84 -18.95
CA LYS A 170 8.31 2.96 -19.79
C LYS A 170 9.63 3.60 -20.16
N GLN A 171 9.63 4.89 -20.52
CA GLN A 171 10.86 5.60 -20.79
C GLN A 171 11.76 5.68 -19.55
N SER A 172 11.18 5.96 -18.38
CA SER A 172 11.91 6.01 -17.11
C SER A 172 12.54 4.65 -16.75
N LEU A 173 11.82 3.54 -16.93
CA LEU A 173 12.37 2.19 -16.73
C LEU A 173 13.55 1.90 -17.65
N LYS A 174 13.44 2.28 -18.91
CA LYS A 174 14.55 2.11 -19.88
C LYS A 174 15.80 2.86 -19.46
N ILE A 175 15.65 4.12 -19.03
CA ILE A 175 16.76 4.94 -18.57
C ILE A 175 17.39 4.33 -17.31
N HIS A 176 16.59 3.93 -16.34
CA HIS A 176 17.06 3.32 -15.10
C HIS A 176 17.81 2.00 -15.36
N ARG A 177 17.29 1.14 -16.25
CA ARG A 177 17.98 -0.10 -16.69
C ARG A 177 19.34 0.19 -17.31
N MET A 178 19.41 1.21 -18.16
CA MET A 178 20.69 1.63 -18.78
C MET A 178 21.69 2.12 -17.73
N GLN A 179 21.27 2.98 -16.81
CA GLN A 179 22.12 3.49 -15.73
C GLN A 179 22.68 2.35 -14.88
N LYS A 180 21.83 1.42 -14.43
CA LYS A 180 22.25 0.26 -13.65
C LYS A 180 23.26 -0.64 -14.41
N THR A 181 23.08 -0.78 -15.72
CA THR A 181 24.02 -1.53 -16.56
C THR A 181 25.38 -0.81 -16.62
N PHE A 182 25.41 0.50 -16.79
CA PHE A 182 26.64 1.29 -16.78
C PHE A 182 27.36 1.19 -15.44
N ASP A 183 26.64 1.38 -14.32
CA ASP A 183 27.21 1.30 -12.97
C ASP A 183 27.87 -0.07 -12.72
N ASN A 184 27.22 -1.15 -13.14
CA ASN A 184 27.78 -2.50 -13.03
C ASN A 184 29.07 -2.67 -13.86
N VAL A 185 29.12 -2.13 -15.08
CA VAL A 185 30.32 -2.20 -15.94
C VAL A 185 31.48 -1.41 -15.35
N PHE A 186 31.22 -0.22 -14.79
CA PHE A 186 32.28 0.61 -14.20
C PHE A 186 32.75 0.14 -12.82
N SER A 187 31.87 -0.51 -12.05
CA SER A 187 32.22 -1.11 -10.75
C SER A 187 33.12 -2.36 -10.87
N LEU A 188 33.13 -3.00 -12.06
CA LEU A 188 33.97 -4.17 -12.36
C LEU A 188 35.40 -3.80 -12.81
N ARG A 189 35.74 -2.51 -12.99
CA ARG A 189 37.12 -2.12 -13.31
C ARG A 189 38.00 -2.29 -12.05
N PRO A 190 39.11 -3.05 -12.13
CA PRO A 190 40.06 -3.12 -11.03
C PRO A 190 40.55 -1.71 -10.69
N LYS A 191 40.58 -1.35 -9.42
CA LYS A 191 41.33 -0.17 -8.96
C LYS A 191 42.80 -0.47 -9.19
N GLU A 192 43.41 0.21 -10.17
CA GLU A 192 44.86 0.24 -10.34
C GLU A 192 45.52 0.92 -9.14
#